data_e22dd59517ea1db02b1587d858ec0a3a
#
_entry.id   e22dd59517ea1db02b1587d858ec0a3a
#
_cell.length_a   1.000
_cell.length_b   1.000
_cell.length_c   1.000
_cell.angle_alpha   90.00
_cell.angle_beta   90.00
_cell.angle_gamma   90.00
#
_symmetry.space_group_name_H-M   'P 1'
#
loop_
_entity.id
_entity.type
_entity.pdbx_description
1 polymer ?
#
loop_
_entity_poly.entity_id
_entity_poly.type
_entity_poly.pdbx_seq_one_letter_code
_entity_poly.pdbx_strand_id
1 'polypeptide(L)'
;MNSRTQVITIPGPVGLIQLSIDLPDELKQNPDFELRGLALIAHPHPLLGGTMDNKVVQTLARTFNQLGYLSVRPNFRGVGLSEGSHDEGRGELEDLVYLSDWIRTQIGRAHV
;
A
#
# COMPACT_ATOMS: atom_id res chain seq x y z
N MET A 1 -9.77 -7.35 -0.38
CA MET A 1 -10.25 -7.04 -1.71
C MET A 1 -10.48 -8.28 -2.56
N ASN A 2 -9.51 -9.14 -2.72
CA ASN A 2 -9.65 -10.44 -3.40
C ASN A 2 -8.60 -11.41 -2.86
N SER A 3 -8.53 -12.63 -3.43
CA SER A 3 -7.63 -13.69 -2.98
C SER A 3 -6.14 -13.34 -3.13
N ARG A 4 -5.80 -12.26 -3.85
CA ARG A 4 -4.43 -11.79 -4.03
C ARG A 4 -4.08 -10.62 -3.14
N THR A 5 -5.03 -10.19 -2.32
CA THR A 5 -4.79 -9.13 -1.34
C THR A 5 -4.14 -9.73 -0.10
N GLN A 6 -3.05 -9.11 0.33
CA GLN A 6 -2.35 -9.51 1.55
C GLN A 6 -2.24 -8.30 2.47
N VAL A 7 -2.78 -8.44 3.69
CA VAL A 7 -2.70 -7.39 4.71
C VAL A 7 -1.59 -7.75 5.69
N ILE A 8 -0.64 -6.84 5.87
CA ILE A 8 0.50 -7.05 6.75
C ILE A 8 0.77 -5.80 7.59
N THR A 9 1.60 -5.95 8.61
CA THR A 9 2.16 -4.82 9.36
C THR A 9 3.67 -4.86 9.25
N ILE A 10 4.29 -3.69 9.13
CA ILE A 10 5.75 -3.56 9.08
C ILE A 10 6.20 -2.48 10.05
N PRO A 11 7.45 -2.56 10.57
CA PRO A 11 8.00 -1.46 11.34
C PRO A 11 8.17 -0.21 10.47
N GLY A 12 7.76 0.94 11.00
CA GLY A 12 7.87 2.22 10.33
C GLY A 12 8.51 3.27 11.23
N PRO A 13 8.47 4.55 10.84
CA PRO A 13 9.15 5.62 11.58
C PRO A 13 8.67 5.80 13.02
N VAL A 14 7.38 5.62 13.29
CA VAL A 14 6.83 5.84 14.63
C VAL A 14 6.16 4.60 15.21
N GLY A 15 6.39 3.44 14.62
CA GLY A 15 5.78 2.18 15.04
C GLY A 15 5.26 1.41 13.84
N LEU A 16 4.38 0.43 14.10
CA LEU A 16 3.86 -0.41 13.03
C LEU A 16 3.02 0.37 12.03
N ILE A 17 3.17 0.04 10.76
CA ILE A 17 2.31 0.52 9.67
C ILE A 17 1.55 -0.68 9.13
N GLN A 18 0.22 -0.59 9.11
CA GLN A 18 -0.63 -1.58 8.48
C GLN A 18 -0.79 -1.21 7.01
N LEU A 19 -0.61 -2.20 6.13
CA LEU A 19 -0.79 -1.97 4.70
C LEU A 19 -1.38 -3.20 4.02
N SER A 20 -1.99 -2.97 2.87
CA SER A 20 -2.53 -4.00 2.02
C SER A 20 -1.75 -4.03 0.71
N ILE A 21 -1.31 -5.20 0.30
CA ILE A 21 -0.60 -5.41 -0.96
C ILE A 21 -1.50 -6.18 -1.90
N ASP A 22 -1.75 -5.63 -3.07
CA ASP A 22 -2.59 -6.24 -4.10
C ASP A 22 -1.75 -6.54 -5.33
N LEU A 23 -1.69 -7.82 -5.72
CA LEU A 23 -0.93 -8.28 -6.89
C LEU A 23 -1.81 -8.29 -8.13
N PRO A 24 -1.24 -7.98 -9.32
CA PRO A 24 -1.99 -8.11 -10.57
C PRO A 24 -2.28 -9.58 -10.88
N ASP A 25 -3.40 -9.82 -11.56
CA ASP A 25 -3.83 -11.17 -11.92
C ASP A 25 -2.80 -11.87 -12.80
N GLU A 26 -2.17 -11.15 -13.72
CA GLU A 26 -1.20 -11.70 -14.65
C GLU A 26 -0.02 -12.33 -13.93
N LEU A 27 0.40 -11.77 -12.81
CA LEU A 27 1.50 -12.32 -12.03
C LEU A 27 1.16 -13.68 -11.42
N LYS A 28 -0.11 -13.89 -11.05
CA LYS A 28 -0.56 -15.17 -10.52
C LYS A 28 -0.58 -16.24 -11.60
N GLN A 29 -0.94 -15.89 -12.83
CA GLN A 29 -1.02 -16.81 -13.95
C GLN A 29 0.32 -17.06 -14.61
N ASN A 30 1.21 -16.08 -14.55
CA ASN A 30 2.55 -16.16 -15.13
C ASN A 30 3.56 -15.58 -14.14
N PRO A 31 4.28 -16.44 -13.40
CA PRO A 31 5.26 -15.97 -12.41
C PRO A 31 6.39 -15.11 -13.01
N ASP A 32 6.62 -15.21 -14.31
CA ASP A 32 7.63 -14.42 -15.00
C ASP A 32 7.11 -13.07 -15.50
N PHE A 33 5.83 -12.76 -15.24
CA PHE A 33 5.26 -11.49 -15.63
C PHE A 33 6.02 -10.33 -14.96
N GLU A 34 6.43 -9.36 -15.77
CA GLU A 34 7.14 -8.18 -15.25
C GLU A 34 6.13 -7.10 -14.87
N LEU A 35 6.20 -6.66 -13.63
CA LEU A 35 5.38 -5.55 -13.16
C LEU A 35 5.73 -4.29 -13.94
N ARG A 36 4.71 -3.52 -14.32
CA ARG A 36 4.92 -2.22 -14.95
C ARG A 36 5.41 -1.17 -13.96
N GLY A 37 5.13 -1.37 -12.70
CA GLY A 37 5.56 -0.47 -11.64
C GLY A 37 4.85 -0.78 -10.34
N LEU A 38 5.01 0.13 -9.39
CA LEU A 38 4.44 0.05 -8.06
C LEU A 38 3.55 1.26 -7.83
N ALA A 39 2.32 1.03 -7.34
CA ALA A 39 1.38 2.10 -7.04
C ALA A 39 1.17 2.17 -5.53
N LEU A 40 1.55 3.28 -4.93
CA LEU A 40 1.33 3.56 -3.51
C LEU A 40 0.15 4.51 -3.40
N ILE A 41 -0.96 4.05 -2.80
CA ILE A 41 -2.22 4.77 -2.82
C ILE A 41 -2.61 5.17 -1.42
N ALA A 42 -2.67 6.49 -1.18
CA ALA A 42 -3.05 7.05 0.11
C ALA A 42 -4.58 7.20 0.19
N HIS A 43 -5.12 7.02 1.39
CA HIS A 43 -6.56 7.14 1.62
C HIS A 43 -6.94 8.57 2.00
N PRO A 44 -8.28 8.88 2.01
CA PRO A 44 -8.76 10.20 2.42
C PRO A 44 -8.42 10.54 3.88
N HIS A 45 -8.68 11.78 4.25
CA HIS A 45 -8.31 12.35 5.55
C HIS A 45 -8.76 11.44 6.71
N PRO A 46 -7.83 11.00 7.58
CA PRO A 46 -8.16 10.03 8.65
C PRO A 46 -9.17 10.54 9.65
N LEU A 47 -9.15 11.84 9.95
CA LEU A 47 -10.07 12.45 10.92
C LEU A 47 -11.51 12.50 10.41
N LEU A 48 -11.72 12.23 9.11
CA LEU A 48 -13.03 12.14 8.49
C LEU A 48 -13.40 10.69 8.17
N GLY A 49 -12.77 9.72 8.85
CA GLY A 49 -13.06 8.30 8.70
C GLY A 49 -12.35 7.62 7.54
N GLY A 50 -11.35 8.26 6.93
CA GLY A 50 -10.60 7.65 5.83
C GLY A 50 -9.76 6.48 6.30
N THR A 51 -9.75 5.41 5.51
CA THR A 51 -8.93 4.21 5.74
C THR A 51 -8.49 3.61 4.41
N MET A 52 -7.56 2.65 4.47
CA MET A 52 -7.11 1.92 3.28
C MET A 52 -8.25 1.12 2.61
N ASP A 53 -9.38 0.94 3.29
CA ASP A 53 -10.53 0.21 2.76
C ASP A 53 -11.58 1.14 2.10
N ASN A 54 -11.28 2.41 1.96
CA ASN A 54 -12.11 3.35 1.22
C ASN A 54 -12.35 2.81 -0.21
N LYS A 55 -13.59 2.93 -0.69
CA LYS A 55 -13.98 2.35 -1.98
C LYS A 55 -13.19 2.94 -3.16
N VAL A 56 -12.90 4.23 -3.11
CA VAL A 56 -12.11 4.87 -4.17
C VAL A 56 -10.68 4.32 -4.17
N VAL A 57 -10.10 4.16 -2.98
CA VAL A 57 -8.76 3.60 -2.83
C VAL A 57 -8.71 2.17 -3.36
N GLN A 58 -9.71 1.34 -3.03
CA GLN A 58 -9.79 -0.01 -3.56
C GLN A 58 -9.97 -0.03 -5.08
N THR A 59 -10.78 0.87 -5.62
CA THR A 59 -10.97 0.98 -7.06
C THR A 59 -9.68 1.35 -7.76
N LEU A 60 -8.93 2.31 -7.21
CA LEU A 60 -7.63 2.69 -7.77
C LEU A 60 -6.65 1.52 -7.74
N ALA A 61 -6.60 0.77 -6.62
CA ALA A 61 -5.72 -0.38 -6.51
C ALA A 61 -6.05 -1.43 -7.57
N ARG A 62 -7.34 -1.71 -7.74
CA ARG A 62 -7.80 -2.68 -8.76
C ARG A 62 -7.46 -2.22 -10.16
N THR A 63 -7.64 -0.92 -10.43
CA THR A 63 -7.32 -0.34 -11.75
C THR A 63 -5.83 -0.47 -12.04
N PHE A 64 -4.96 -0.14 -11.08
CA PHE A 64 -3.52 -0.29 -11.28
C PHE A 64 -3.14 -1.76 -11.45
N ASN A 65 -3.78 -2.68 -10.72
CA ASN A 65 -3.54 -4.11 -10.92
C ASN A 65 -3.90 -4.53 -12.36
N GLN A 66 -5.00 -4.04 -12.90
CA GLN A 66 -5.40 -4.34 -14.28
C GLN A 66 -4.40 -3.80 -15.30
N LEU A 67 -3.69 -2.73 -14.95
CA LEU A 67 -2.66 -2.14 -15.80
C LEU A 67 -1.28 -2.79 -15.63
N GLY A 68 -1.18 -3.79 -14.76
CA GLY A 68 0.07 -4.53 -14.54
C GLY A 68 0.93 -3.98 -13.42
N TYR A 69 0.38 -3.13 -12.56
CA TYR A 69 1.09 -2.57 -11.40
C TYR A 69 0.77 -3.39 -10.15
N LEU A 70 1.74 -3.49 -9.25
CA LEU A 70 1.51 -3.91 -7.89
C LEU A 70 0.99 -2.69 -7.12
N SER A 71 -0.07 -2.89 -6.32
CA SER A 71 -0.67 -1.79 -5.56
C SER A 71 -0.44 -1.99 -4.06
N VAL A 72 -0.13 -0.90 -3.36
CA VAL A 72 0.03 -0.89 -1.91
C VAL A 72 -0.86 0.21 -1.33
N ARG A 73 -1.69 -0.16 -0.36
CA ARG A 73 -2.62 0.75 0.33
C ARG A 73 -2.30 0.75 1.81
N PRO A 74 -1.56 1.74 2.32
CA PRO A 74 -1.33 1.81 3.77
C PRO A 74 -2.49 2.48 4.50
N ASN A 75 -2.62 2.18 5.79
CA ASN A 75 -3.34 3.03 6.73
C ASN A 75 -2.38 4.08 7.27
N PHE A 76 -2.80 5.33 7.29
CA PHE A 76 -2.00 6.39 7.91
C PHE A 76 -1.84 6.13 9.41
N ARG A 77 -0.81 6.74 10.01
CA ARG A 77 -0.55 6.61 11.44
C ARG A 77 -1.80 6.94 12.25
N GLY A 78 -2.11 6.09 13.24
CA GLY A 78 -3.29 6.22 14.07
C GLY A 78 -4.56 5.62 13.47
N VAL A 79 -4.50 5.05 12.27
CA VAL A 79 -5.66 4.42 11.61
C VAL A 79 -5.47 2.90 11.60
N GLY A 80 -6.53 2.16 11.92
CA GLY A 80 -6.48 0.70 11.96
C GLY A 80 -5.38 0.21 12.88
N LEU A 81 -4.52 -0.68 12.40
CA LEU A 81 -3.38 -1.18 13.17
C LEU A 81 -2.12 -0.34 13.01
N SER A 82 -2.16 0.75 12.23
CA SER A 82 -1.03 1.67 12.13
C SER A 82 -0.88 2.46 13.42
N GLU A 83 0.32 2.40 14.00
CA GLU A 83 0.62 3.07 15.25
C GLU A 83 0.96 4.56 15.03
N GLY A 84 1.01 5.31 16.15
CA GLY A 84 1.24 6.74 16.09
C GLY A 84 -0.07 7.51 16.11
N SER A 85 -0.01 8.78 15.78
CA SER A 85 -1.19 9.65 15.75
C SER A 85 -1.11 10.59 14.56
N HIS A 86 -2.26 11.10 14.16
CA HIS A 86 -2.37 12.06 13.05
C HIS A 86 -1.43 13.23 13.27
N ASP A 87 -0.67 13.60 12.23
CA ASP A 87 0.36 14.64 12.29
C ASP A 87 0.19 15.69 11.18
N GLU A 88 -1.03 15.98 10.81
CA GLU A 88 -1.41 17.03 9.86
C GLU A 88 -0.67 16.98 8.53
N GLY A 89 -0.37 15.78 8.06
CA GLY A 89 0.25 15.53 6.77
C GLY A 89 1.76 15.40 6.78
N ARG A 90 2.46 15.95 7.79
CA ARG A 90 3.93 15.88 7.84
C ARG A 90 4.43 14.47 8.15
N GLY A 91 3.92 13.89 9.24
CA GLY A 91 4.29 12.53 9.61
C GLY A 91 3.74 11.52 8.64
N GLU A 92 2.55 11.76 8.10
CA GLU A 92 1.96 10.91 7.06
C GLU A 92 2.84 10.89 5.82
N LEU A 93 3.37 12.03 5.40
CA LEU A 93 4.30 12.09 4.27
C LEU A 93 5.58 11.30 4.57
N GLU A 94 6.11 11.41 5.78
CA GLU A 94 7.28 10.64 6.21
C GLU A 94 7.02 9.14 6.09
N ASP A 95 5.85 8.69 6.51
CA ASP A 95 5.47 7.28 6.39
C ASP A 95 5.39 6.85 4.92
N LEU A 96 4.83 7.69 4.04
CA LEU A 96 4.72 7.37 2.62
C LEU A 96 6.09 7.29 1.95
N VAL A 97 7.00 8.18 2.28
CA VAL A 97 8.38 8.15 1.76
C VAL A 97 9.09 6.89 2.23
N TYR A 98 8.96 6.55 3.51
CA TYR A 98 9.51 5.33 4.07
C TYR A 98 8.96 4.09 3.36
N LEU A 99 7.65 4.03 3.14
CA LEU A 99 7.01 2.92 2.45
C LEU A 99 7.45 2.80 1.01
N SER A 100 7.60 3.92 0.32
CA SER A 100 8.09 3.93 -1.06
C SER A 100 9.45 3.23 -1.17
N ASP A 101 10.37 3.54 -0.25
CA ASP A 101 11.67 2.90 -0.22
C ASP A 101 11.57 1.43 0.18
N TRP A 102 10.74 1.10 1.17
CA TRP A 102 10.53 -0.27 1.61
C TRP A 102 10.00 -1.15 0.48
N ILE A 103 8.99 -0.65 -0.24
CA ILE A 103 8.38 -1.40 -1.34
C ILE A 103 9.41 -1.66 -2.44
N ARG A 104 10.17 -0.66 -2.83
CA ARG A 104 11.20 -0.82 -3.86
C ARG A 104 12.27 -1.80 -3.43
N THR A 105 12.68 -1.77 -2.17
CA THR A 105 13.72 -2.66 -1.64
C THR A 105 13.23 -4.09 -1.52
N GLN A 106 12.03 -4.30 -0.96
CA GLN A 106 11.54 -5.64 -0.68
C GLN A 106 10.92 -6.32 -1.90
N ILE A 107 10.17 -5.57 -2.71
CA ILE A 107 9.41 -6.12 -3.82
C ILE A 107 10.21 -6.06 -5.12
N GLY A 108 10.91 -4.96 -5.35
CA GLY A 108 11.75 -4.80 -6.54
C GLY A 108 12.81 -5.88 -6.67
N ARG A 109 13.36 -6.36 -5.55
CA ARG A 109 14.36 -7.44 -5.56
C ARG A 109 13.82 -8.74 -6.12
N ALA A 110 12.52 -9.00 -5.93
CA ALA A 110 11.91 -10.23 -6.41
C ALA A 110 11.69 -10.24 -7.92
N HIS A 111 11.80 -9.07 -8.56
CA HIS A 111 11.46 -8.90 -9.98
C HIS A 111 12.59 -8.27 -10.80
N VAL A 112 13.75 -8.17 -10.23
CA VAL A 112 14.94 -7.65 -10.94
C VAL A 112 15.65 -8.75 -11.68
#